data_9bc41fdb1d9ecf6bcae2c68a9f992b11
#
_entry.id   9bc41fdb1d9ecf6bcae2c68a9f992b11
#
_cell.length_a   1.000
_cell.length_b   1.000
_cell.length_c   1.000
_cell.angle_alpha   90.00
_cell.angle_beta   90.00
_cell.angle_gamma   90.00
#
_symmetry.space_group_name_H-M   'P 1'
#
loop_
_entity.id
_entity.type
_entity.pdbx_description
1 polymer ?
#
loop_
_entity_poly.entity_id
_entity_poly.type
_entity_poly.pdbx_seq_one_letter_code
_entity_poly.pdbx_strand_id
1 'polypeptide(L)'
;VLAASPGSLLTSRPVKRTFPTAQDAEAAFYEALEKADLEAMMEVWAEDEEVVCIHPGGPRLAGYEPVRESWAQIFKSGQRLKVHLTNQVVLSGMMLAVHSLHENITVGGEAKPRPPVVTTNVYSRTATGWRMLVHHASPAPQAPVRAAGDGPKVLH
;
A
#
# COMPACT_ATOMS: atom_id res chain seq x y z
N VAL A 1 -58.89 -8.45 5.24
CA VAL A 1 -57.85 -8.02 4.33
C VAL A 1 -56.58 -7.82 5.16
N LEU A 2 -55.68 -8.80 5.13
CA LEU A 2 -54.37 -8.75 5.83
C LEU A 2 -53.36 -8.03 4.91
N ALA A 3 -52.89 -6.88 5.34
CA ALA A 3 -51.82 -6.17 4.69
C ALA A 3 -50.47 -6.85 5.03
N ALA A 4 -49.80 -7.37 4.01
CA ALA A 4 -48.45 -7.88 4.13
C ALA A 4 -47.49 -6.72 4.31
N SER A 5 -46.71 -6.73 5.39
CA SER A 5 -45.59 -5.83 5.63
C SER A 5 -44.47 -6.14 4.62
N PRO A 6 -43.84 -5.13 3.99
CA PRO A 6 -42.69 -5.38 3.13
C PRO A 6 -41.53 -5.79 4.01
N GLY A 7 -41.03 -7.01 3.82
CA GLY A 7 -39.84 -7.51 4.46
C GLY A 7 -38.65 -6.59 4.13
N SER A 8 -37.98 -6.11 5.17
CA SER A 8 -36.72 -5.41 5.08
C SER A 8 -35.70 -6.31 4.39
N LEU A 9 -35.33 -5.96 3.18
CA LEU A 9 -34.17 -6.53 2.52
C LEU A 9 -32.93 -6.06 3.29
N LEU A 10 -32.47 -6.88 4.24
CA LEU A 10 -31.15 -6.75 4.82
C LEU A 10 -30.15 -6.96 3.70
N THR A 11 -29.67 -5.85 3.11
CA THR A 11 -28.49 -5.90 2.26
C THR A 11 -27.33 -6.31 3.13
N SER A 12 -26.96 -7.60 3.10
CA SER A 12 -25.74 -8.09 3.73
C SER A 12 -24.55 -7.30 3.14
N ARG A 13 -23.79 -6.60 3.99
CA ARG A 13 -22.50 -6.04 3.58
C ARG A 13 -21.67 -7.16 2.97
N PRO A 14 -21.06 -6.97 1.78
CA PRO A 14 -20.18 -7.99 1.23
C PRO A 14 -19.10 -8.31 2.25
N VAL A 15 -18.89 -9.60 2.51
CA VAL A 15 -17.88 -10.08 3.45
C VAL A 15 -16.52 -9.65 2.91
N LYS A 16 -15.76 -8.89 3.70
CA LYS A 16 -14.41 -8.50 3.34
C LYS A 16 -13.51 -9.73 3.18
N ARG A 17 -12.64 -9.67 2.20
CA ARG A 17 -11.62 -10.66 1.96
C ARG A 17 -10.74 -10.81 3.21
N THR A 18 -10.47 -12.04 3.63
CA THR A 18 -9.59 -12.34 4.77
C THR A 18 -8.18 -12.60 4.26
N PHE A 19 -7.19 -12.00 4.90
CA PHE A 19 -5.78 -12.25 4.62
C PHE A 19 -5.15 -13.04 5.77
N PRO A 20 -4.86 -14.34 5.56
CA PRO A 20 -4.35 -15.21 6.62
C PRO A 20 -2.95 -14.83 7.11
N THR A 21 -2.16 -14.16 6.28
CA THR A 21 -0.80 -13.72 6.60
C THR A 21 -0.56 -12.28 6.15
N ALA A 22 0.47 -11.64 6.70
CA ALA A 22 0.90 -10.31 6.24
C ALA A 22 1.36 -10.36 4.77
N GLN A 23 1.97 -11.45 4.34
CA GLN A 23 2.39 -11.68 2.96
C GLN A 23 1.19 -11.71 2.01
N ASP A 24 0.08 -12.34 2.41
CA ASP A 24 -1.15 -12.34 1.62
C ASP A 24 -1.73 -10.93 1.48
N ALA A 25 -1.73 -10.15 2.56
CA ALA A 25 -2.16 -8.75 2.52
C ALA A 25 -1.26 -7.91 1.60
N GLU A 26 0.06 -8.12 1.65
CA GLU A 26 1.01 -7.43 0.78
C GLU A 26 0.79 -7.78 -0.70
N ALA A 27 0.62 -9.05 -1.01
CA ALA A 27 0.35 -9.48 -2.38
C ALA A 27 -0.94 -8.85 -2.93
N ALA A 28 -1.98 -8.78 -2.11
CA ALA A 28 -3.25 -8.14 -2.47
C ALA A 28 -3.10 -6.63 -2.66
N PHE A 29 -2.27 -5.97 -1.85
CA PHE A 29 -1.97 -4.55 -1.97
C PHE A 29 -1.35 -4.21 -3.34
N TYR A 30 -0.29 -4.92 -3.71
CA TYR A 30 0.40 -4.66 -4.99
C TYR A 30 -0.42 -5.10 -6.20
N GLU A 31 -1.21 -6.15 -6.08
CA GLU A 31 -2.16 -6.52 -7.13
C GLU A 31 -3.22 -5.44 -7.37
N ALA A 32 -3.79 -4.90 -6.30
CA ALA A 32 -4.76 -3.79 -6.39
C ALA A 32 -4.13 -2.53 -7.00
N LEU A 33 -2.87 -2.24 -6.63
CA LEU A 33 -2.11 -1.14 -7.20
C LEU A 33 -1.94 -1.28 -8.71
N GLU A 34 -1.51 -2.45 -9.17
CA GLU A 34 -1.30 -2.72 -10.59
C GLU A 34 -2.60 -2.68 -11.41
N LYS A 35 -3.70 -3.16 -10.82
CA LYS A 35 -5.03 -3.17 -11.43
C LYS A 35 -5.77 -1.84 -11.31
N ALA A 36 -5.25 -0.90 -10.52
CA ALA A 36 -5.95 0.34 -10.16
C ALA A 36 -7.36 0.07 -9.61
N ASP A 37 -7.47 -0.95 -8.77
CA ASP A 37 -8.73 -1.39 -8.17
C ASP A 37 -8.86 -0.81 -6.76
N LEU A 38 -9.66 0.24 -6.63
CA LEU A 38 -9.83 0.97 -5.37
C LEU A 38 -10.47 0.10 -4.28
N GLU A 39 -11.50 -0.66 -4.62
CA GLU A 39 -12.19 -1.50 -3.64
C GLU A 39 -11.27 -2.60 -3.11
N ALA A 40 -10.52 -3.26 -4.00
CA ALA A 40 -9.52 -4.25 -3.59
C ALA A 40 -8.40 -3.62 -2.76
N MET A 41 -7.95 -2.41 -3.11
CA MET A 41 -6.95 -1.67 -2.34
C MET A 41 -7.44 -1.42 -0.92
N MET A 42 -8.66 -0.94 -0.77
CA MET A 42 -9.19 -0.57 0.55
C MET A 42 -9.57 -1.77 1.41
N GLU A 43 -9.75 -2.95 0.84
CA GLU A 43 -9.88 -4.19 1.61
C GLU A 43 -8.59 -4.55 2.36
N VAL A 44 -7.43 -4.19 1.83
CA VAL A 44 -6.13 -4.45 2.47
C VAL A 44 -5.90 -3.59 3.69
N TRP A 45 -6.38 -2.35 3.68
CA TRP A 45 -6.21 -1.40 4.78
C TRP A 45 -7.08 -1.73 5.98
N ALA A 46 -6.54 -1.55 7.18
CA ALA A 46 -7.34 -1.58 8.40
C ALA A 46 -8.36 -0.43 8.38
N GLU A 47 -9.58 -0.71 8.81
CA GLU A 47 -10.60 0.33 8.99
C GLU A 47 -10.37 1.04 10.32
N ASP A 48 -9.37 1.91 10.35
CA ASP A 48 -8.91 2.57 11.55
C ASP A 48 -8.53 4.02 11.23
N GLU A 49 -8.71 4.89 12.21
CA GLU A 49 -8.26 6.28 12.14
C GLU A 49 -6.74 6.42 12.26
N GLU A 50 -6.06 5.37 12.70
CA GLU A 50 -4.62 5.35 12.91
C GLU A 50 -3.82 4.88 11.68
N VAL A 51 -4.48 4.50 10.59
CA VAL A 51 -3.75 4.14 9.37
C VAL A 51 -3.02 5.35 8.79
N VAL A 52 -1.82 5.12 8.28
CA VAL A 52 -0.97 6.17 7.72
C VAL A 52 -0.49 5.76 6.34
N CYS A 53 -0.57 6.69 5.41
CA CYS A 53 -0.04 6.51 4.07
C CYS A 53 0.80 7.73 3.66
N ILE A 54 2.00 7.49 3.18
CA ILE A 54 2.88 8.50 2.61
C ILE A 54 3.31 7.99 1.23
N HIS A 55 2.80 8.64 0.19
CA HIS A 55 3.23 8.38 -1.18
C HIS A 55 4.57 9.03 -1.45
N PRO A 56 5.38 8.53 -2.41
CA PRO A 56 6.69 9.11 -2.72
C PRO A 56 6.61 10.62 -2.99
N GLY A 57 7.33 11.41 -2.18
CA GLY A 57 7.32 12.87 -2.28
C GLY A 57 6.06 13.56 -1.78
N GLY A 58 5.09 12.81 -1.26
CA GLY A 58 3.81 13.32 -0.80
C GLY A 58 3.75 13.64 0.69
N PRO A 59 2.64 14.24 1.13
CA PRO A 59 2.39 14.51 2.54
C PRO A 59 2.00 13.25 3.30
N ARG A 60 2.12 13.30 4.62
CA ARG A 60 1.62 12.25 5.50
C ARG A 60 0.09 12.33 5.58
N LEU A 61 -0.58 11.26 5.18
CA LEU A 61 -2.04 11.10 5.27
C LEU A 61 -2.37 10.17 6.44
N ALA A 62 -3.29 10.57 7.28
CA ALA A 62 -3.73 9.77 8.43
C ALA A 62 -5.25 9.58 8.41
N GLY A 63 -5.68 8.34 8.69
CA GLY A 63 -7.08 7.94 8.68
C GLY A 63 -7.52 7.24 7.40
N TYR A 64 -8.52 6.38 7.54
CA TYR A 64 -9.02 5.54 6.44
C TYR A 64 -9.53 6.37 5.25
N GLU A 65 -10.36 7.37 5.49
CA GLU A 65 -10.96 8.18 4.41
C GLU A 65 -9.93 9.01 3.62
N PRO A 66 -9.00 9.76 4.26
CA PRO A 66 -7.95 10.43 3.53
C PRO A 66 -7.06 9.50 2.71
N VAL A 67 -6.76 8.31 3.23
CA VAL A 67 -5.98 7.29 2.52
C VAL A 67 -6.76 6.78 1.31
N ARG A 68 -8.05 6.46 1.48
CA ARG A 68 -8.93 6.05 0.38
C ARG A 68 -8.98 7.11 -0.72
N GLU A 69 -9.18 8.36 -0.35
CA GLU A 69 -9.26 9.47 -1.31
C GLU A 69 -7.96 9.61 -2.11
N SER A 70 -6.81 9.45 -1.47
CA SER A 70 -5.53 9.53 -2.16
C SER A 70 -5.36 8.43 -3.21
N TRP A 71 -5.74 7.19 -2.88
CA TRP A 71 -5.70 6.08 -3.83
C TRP A 71 -6.70 6.29 -4.97
N ALA A 72 -7.89 6.81 -4.67
CA ALA A 72 -8.87 7.15 -5.70
C ALA A 72 -8.30 8.14 -6.73
N GLN A 73 -7.59 9.17 -6.27
CA GLN A 73 -6.96 10.14 -7.16
C GLN A 73 -5.85 9.52 -8.00
N ILE A 74 -5.02 8.67 -7.41
CA ILE A 74 -3.95 7.97 -8.14
C ILE A 74 -4.55 7.07 -9.23
N PHE A 75 -5.59 6.32 -8.91
CA PHE A 75 -6.21 5.39 -9.85
C PHE A 75 -6.98 6.08 -10.98
N LYS A 76 -7.50 7.29 -10.73
CA LYS A 76 -8.12 8.11 -11.78
C LYS A 76 -7.14 8.59 -12.86
N SER A 77 -5.85 8.66 -12.55
CA SER A 77 -4.84 9.11 -13.53
C SER A 77 -4.72 8.18 -14.74
N GLY A 78 -5.22 6.94 -14.62
CA GLY A 78 -5.22 5.97 -15.70
C GLY A 78 -3.84 5.37 -16.02
N GLN A 79 -2.81 5.69 -15.26
CA GLN A 79 -1.49 5.10 -15.45
C GLN A 79 -1.50 3.62 -15.04
N ARG A 80 -1.01 2.77 -15.94
CA ARG A 80 -0.79 1.35 -15.65
C ARG A 80 0.59 1.16 -15.05
N LEU A 81 0.62 0.71 -13.80
CA LEU A 81 1.86 0.44 -13.07
C LEU A 81 2.09 -1.07 -13.00
N LYS A 82 3.35 -1.46 -13.12
CA LYS A 82 3.83 -2.78 -12.70
C LYS A 82 4.86 -2.58 -11.60
N VAL A 83 4.79 -3.40 -10.57
CA VAL A 83 5.65 -3.29 -9.40
C VAL A 83 6.38 -4.61 -9.19
N HIS A 84 7.70 -4.55 -9.20
CA HIS A 84 8.57 -5.67 -8.85
C HIS A 84 9.27 -5.38 -7.53
N LEU A 85 9.05 -6.25 -6.53
CA LEU A 85 9.61 -6.07 -5.18
C LEU A 85 10.98 -6.72 -5.08
N THR A 86 11.93 -5.98 -4.52
CA THR A 86 13.30 -6.44 -4.28
C THR A 86 13.78 -6.03 -2.88
N ASN A 87 14.90 -6.59 -2.44
CA ASN A 87 15.56 -6.25 -1.19
C ASN A 87 14.64 -6.31 0.03
N GLN A 88 13.81 -7.35 0.08
CA GLN A 88 12.83 -7.50 1.15
C GLN A 88 13.48 -7.93 2.47
N VAL A 89 13.17 -7.21 3.54
CA VAL A 89 13.42 -7.60 4.92
C VAL A 89 12.08 -7.70 5.62
N VAL A 90 11.77 -8.87 6.15
CA VAL A 90 10.50 -9.16 6.81
C VAL A 90 10.74 -9.41 8.29
N LEU A 91 10.15 -8.56 9.13
CA LEU A 91 10.10 -8.73 10.57
C LEU A 91 8.71 -9.21 10.95
N SER A 92 8.60 -10.46 11.37
CA SER A 92 7.32 -11.08 11.68
C SER A 92 7.10 -11.16 13.19
N GLY A 93 6.03 -10.53 13.67
CA GLY A 93 5.53 -10.67 15.03
C GLY A 93 4.17 -11.36 15.04
N MET A 94 3.67 -11.67 16.23
CA MET A 94 2.36 -12.31 16.38
C MET A 94 1.21 -11.37 16.01
N MET A 95 1.35 -10.08 16.29
CA MET A 95 0.31 -9.07 16.10
C MET A 95 0.68 -8.01 15.07
N LEU A 96 1.98 -7.82 14.83
CA LEU A 96 2.51 -6.84 13.89
C LEU A 96 3.57 -7.48 13.01
N ALA A 97 3.61 -7.06 11.76
CA ALA A 97 4.68 -7.41 10.83
C ALA A 97 5.16 -6.14 10.12
N VAL A 98 6.47 -6.04 9.93
CA VAL A 98 7.10 -4.92 9.23
C VAL A 98 7.85 -5.46 8.02
N HIS A 99 7.50 -4.98 6.85
CA HIS A 99 8.18 -5.32 5.60
C HIS A 99 8.92 -4.08 5.07
N SER A 100 10.23 -4.16 5.03
CA SER A 100 11.08 -3.16 4.38
C SER A 100 11.46 -3.69 3.01
N LEU A 101 11.27 -2.91 1.96
CA LEU A 101 11.49 -3.38 0.60
C LEU A 101 11.74 -2.23 -0.39
N HIS A 102 12.18 -2.60 -1.57
CA HIS A 102 12.25 -1.70 -2.71
C HIS A 102 11.12 -2.03 -3.70
N GLU A 103 10.40 -1.00 -4.12
CA GLU A 103 9.43 -1.09 -5.20
C GLU A 103 10.10 -0.64 -6.49
N ASN A 104 10.22 -1.54 -7.45
CA ASN A 104 10.70 -1.21 -8.79
C ASN A 104 9.48 -1.03 -9.68
N ILE A 105 9.16 0.23 -9.96
CA ILE A 105 7.92 0.60 -10.64
C ILE A 105 8.23 0.83 -12.10
N THR A 106 7.45 0.18 -12.98
CA THR A 106 7.44 0.41 -14.42
C THR A 106 6.10 1.02 -14.79
N VAL A 107 6.14 2.15 -15.48
CA VAL A 107 4.95 2.78 -16.03
C VAL A 107 4.79 2.31 -17.48
N GLY A 108 3.59 1.91 -17.87
CA GLY A 108 3.31 1.41 -19.21
C GLY A 108 3.74 2.43 -20.31
N GLY A 109 4.54 1.96 -21.28
CA GLY A 109 5.06 2.78 -22.37
C GLY A 109 6.37 3.52 -22.09
N GLU A 110 6.91 3.46 -20.88
CA GLU A 110 8.23 4.05 -20.58
C GLU A 110 9.36 3.06 -20.91
N ALA A 111 10.38 3.58 -21.62
CA ALA A 111 11.55 2.79 -22.02
C ALA A 111 12.69 2.82 -21.00
N LYS A 112 12.68 3.75 -20.03
CA LYS A 112 13.76 3.93 -19.06
C LYS A 112 13.38 3.34 -17.70
N PRO A 113 14.26 2.55 -17.06
CA PRO A 113 14.05 2.11 -15.70
C PRO A 113 14.04 3.33 -14.74
N ARG A 114 13.10 3.35 -13.81
CA ARG A 114 13.05 4.34 -12.73
C ARG A 114 13.91 3.88 -11.56
N PRO A 115 14.48 4.81 -10.77
CA PRO A 115 15.07 4.44 -9.49
C PRO A 115 14.04 3.74 -8.59
N PRO A 116 14.46 2.78 -7.75
CA PRO A 116 13.53 2.11 -6.86
C PRO A 116 12.95 3.07 -5.84
N VAL A 117 11.73 2.78 -5.40
CA VAL A 117 11.10 3.45 -4.28
C VAL A 117 11.42 2.65 -3.02
N VAL A 118 11.91 3.33 -1.98
CA VAL A 118 12.20 2.71 -0.69
C VAL A 118 10.92 2.71 0.15
N THR A 119 10.48 1.54 0.59
CA THR A 119 9.16 1.38 1.19
C THR A 119 9.22 0.60 2.49
N THR A 120 8.44 1.05 3.46
CA THR A 120 8.12 0.33 4.68
C THR A 120 6.63 0.13 4.77
N ASN A 121 6.20 -1.12 4.83
CA ASN A 121 4.81 -1.52 5.04
C ASN A 121 4.67 -2.16 6.42
N VAL A 122 3.68 -1.73 7.17
CA VAL A 122 3.36 -2.29 8.49
C VAL A 122 1.97 -2.89 8.43
N TYR A 123 1.85 -4.12 8.90
CA TYR A 123 0.60 -4.87 8.94
C TYR A 123 0.26 -5.23 10.38
N SER A 124 -1.02 -5.28 10.69
CA SER A 124 -1.51 -5.79 11.97
C SER A 124 -2.44 -6.97 11.77
N ARG A 125 -2.40 -7.88 12.73
CA ARG A 125 -3.36 -8.97 12.80
C ARG A 125 -4.64 -8.46 13.47
N THR A 126 -5.74 -8.52 12.74
CA THR A 126 -7.06 -8.13 13.22
C THR A 126 -7.96 -9.35 13.39
N ALA A 127 -9.15 -9.19 13.94
CA ALA A 127 -10.13 -10.27 14.06
C ALA A 127 -10.54 -10.88 12.71
N THR A 128 -10.36 -10.13 11.62
CA THR A 128 -10.70 -10.57 10.25
C THR A 128 -9.48 -10.79 9.36
N GLY A 129 -8.31 -11.06 9.96
CA GLY A 129 -7.07 -11.31 9.26
C GLY A 129 -6.10 -10.12 9.30
N TRP A 130 -5.03 -10.24 8.56
CA TRP A 130 -3.99 -9.21 8.49
C TRP A 130 -4.43 -8.04 7.63
N ARG A 131 -4.14 -6.82 8.08
CA ARG A 131 -4.47 -5.56 7.39
C ARG A 131 -3.27 -4.62 7.44
N MET A 132 -3.17 -3.76 6.44
CA MET A 132 -2.13 -2.73 6.40
C MET A 132 -2.47 -1.58 7.35
N LEU A 133 -1.49 -1.18 8.17
CA LEU A 133 -1.57 0.00 9.04
C LEU A 133 -0.80 1.18 8.47
N VAL A 134 0.36 0.93 7.89
CA VAL A 134 1.26 1.96 7.39
C VAL A 134 1.81 1.55 6.04
N HIS A 135 1.76 2.46 5.10
CA HIS A 135 2.51 2.41 3.86
C HIS A 135 3.31 3.71 3.75
N HIS A 136 4.62 3.59 3.86
CA HIS A 136 5.51 4.74 3.74
C HIS A 136 6.50 4.48 2.61
N ALA A 137 6.34 5.19 1.54
CA ALA A 137 7.17 5.08 0.35
C ALA A 137 7.89 6.41 0.09
N SER A 138 9.18 6.33 -0.21
CA SER A 138 9.98 7.49 -0.53
C SER A 138 10.86 7.23 -1.74
N PRO A 139 11.17 8.29 -2.53
CA PRO A 139 12.12 8.14 -3.62
C PRO A 139 13.47 7.68 -3.09
N ALA A 140 14.15 6.80 -3.83
CA ALA A 140 15.53 6.45 -3.50
C ALA A 140 16.39 7.71 -3.55
N PRO A 141 17.39 7.84 -2.66
CA PRO A 141 18.36 8.92 -2.76
C PRO A 141 19.03 8.86 -4.13
N GLN A 142 19.15 10.02 -4.79
CA GLN A 142 19.97 10.08 -5.99
C GLN A 142 21.41 9.79 -5.58
N ALA A 143 22.08 8.90 -6.34
CA ALA A 143 23.48 8.66 -6.13
C ALA A 143 24.21 10.03 -6.18
N PRO A 144 25.04 10.38 -5.18
CA PRO A 144 25.79 11.63 -5.23
C PRO A 144 26.62 11.62 -6.51
N VAL A 145 26.54 12.70 -7.28
CA VAL A 145 27.47 12.90 -8.39
C VAL A 145 28.85 12.95 -7.73
N ARG A 146 29.67 11.92 -7.92
CA ARG A 146 31.03 11.92 -7.45
C ARG A 146 31.79 13.01 -8.19
N ALA A 147 32.01 14.13 -7.53
CA ALA A 147 33.04 15.06 -7.95
C ALA A 147 34.39 14.30 -7.86
N ALA A 148 35.18 14.33 -8.93
CA ALA A 148 36.48 13.71 -8.94
C ALA A 148 37.31 14.29 -7.79
N GLY A 149 37.59 13.50 -6.72
CA GLY A 149 38.49 13.90 -5.63
C GLY A 149 37.92 13.78 -4.21
N ASP A 150 36.66 13.50 -3.98
CA ASP A 150 36.13 13.32 -2.63
C ASP A 150 36.14 11.84 -2.22
N GLY A 151 36.96 11.53 -1.23
CA GLY A 151 36.91 10.25 -0.54
C GLY A 151 35.60 10.07 0.24
N PRO A 152 35.27 8.85 0.69
CA PRO A 152 34.00 8.55 1.33
C PRO A 152 33.84 9.35 2.63
N LYS A 153 32.91 10.29 2.65
CA LYS A 153 32.43 10.90 3.90
C LYS A 153 31.44 9.95 4.55
N VAL A 154 31.85 9.35 5.65
CA VAL A 154 30.95 8.58 6.50
C VAL A 154 30.08 9.60 7.24
N LEU A 155 28.81 9.65 6.86
CA LEU A 155 27.79 10.38 7.62
C LEU A 155 27.20 9.42 8.65
N HIS A 156 27.38 9.75 9.90
CA HIS A 156 26.69 9.09 11.00
C HIS A 156 25.32 9.72 11.23
#